data_a2ad8ef53e5950a34da953d461e18d4e
#
_entry.id   a2ad8ef53e5950a34da953d461e18d4e
#
_cell.length_a   1.000
_cell.length_b   1.000
_cell.length_c   1.000
_cell.angle_alpha   90.00
_cell.angle_beta   90.00
_cell.angle_gamma   90.00
#
_symmetry.space_group_name_H-M   'P 1'
#
loop_
_entity.id
_entity.type
_entity.pdbx_description
1 polymer ?
#
loop_
_entity_poly.entity_id
_entity_poly.type
_entity_poly.pdbx_seq_one_letter_code
_entity_poly.pdbx_strand_id
1 'polypeptide(L)'
;MKKIYSYIGGLLLVSVLAFMACSPEDFPSVSEGGIPIASSYEDAVEILVDQETNQVTFNLNSKGCMPVWIIDGKTYSTVNGLKKIYTKSGDYTVDVKIANTNGISDGTFTKTFHVDNTIIDFTKYITFLSGGTSKEWMVAKDEAGHL
;
A
#
# COMPACT_ATOMS: atom_id res chain seq x y z
N MET A 1 30.76 -61.17 -10.68
CA MET A 1 31.36 -59.89 -10.26
C MET A 1 31.08 -58.74 -11.21
N LYS A 2 31.10 -58.90 -12.54
CA LYS A 2 30.85 -57.78 -13.49
C LYS A 2 29.45 -57.11 -13.39
N LYS A 3 28.41 -57.85 -13.03
CA LYS A 3 27.03 -57.27 -12.92
C LYS A 3 26.82 -56.35 -11.72
N ILE A 4 27.55 -56.54 -10.60
CA ILE A 4 27.42 -55.72 -9.40
C ILE A 4 27.98 -54.31 -9.61
N TYR A 5 29.09 -54.21 -10.35
CA TYR A 5 29.69 -52.92 -10.66
C TYR A 5 28.80 -52.05 -11.59
N SER A 6 27.98 -52.70 -12.44
CA SER A 6 27.03 -52.00 -13.32
C SER A 6 25.89 -51.37 -12.51
N TYR A 7 25.39 -52.02 -11.46
CA TYR A 7 24.35 -51.45 -10.61
C TYR A 7 24.87 -50.35 -9.68
N ILE A 8 26.09 -50.48 -9.19
CA ILE A 8 26.74 -49.47 -8.33
C ILE A 8 27.03 -48.21 -9.16
N GLY A 9 27.50 -48.35 -10.40
CA GLY A 9 27.73 -47.22 -11.31
C GLY A 9 26.42 -46.48 -11.67
N GLY A 10 25.34 -47.22 -11.92
CA GLY A 10 24.01 -46.64 -12.17
C GLY A 10 23.45 -45.89 -10.97
N LEU A 11 23.59 -46.46 -9.77
CA LEU A 11 23.08 -45.85 -8.55
C LEU A 11 23.85 -44.53 -8.22
N LEU A 12 25.16 -44.54 -8.44
CA LEU A 12 26.02 -43.37 -8.23
C LEU A 12 25.70 -42.22 -9.21
N LEU A 13 25.38 -42.59 -10.48
CA LEU A 13 25.00 -41.60 -11.51
C LEU A 13 23.65 -40.94 -11.18
N VAL A 14 22.69 -41.69 -10.70
CA VAL A 14 21.37 -41.19 -10.31
C VAL A 14 21.45 -40.26 -9.09
N SER A 15 22.34 -40.58 -8.13
CA SER A 15 22.51 -39.73 -6.94
C SER A 15 23.17 -38.39 -7.28
N VAL A 16 24.08 -38.32 -8.24
CA VAL A 16 24.71 -37.08 -8.67
C VAL A 16 23.71 -36.14 -9.40
N LEU A 17 22.79 -36.74 -10.17
CA LEU A 17 21.74 -35.94 -10.84
C LEU A 17 20.70 -35.40 -9.88
N ALA A 18 20.45 -36.06 -8.73
CA ALA A 18 19.53 -35.58 -7.72
C ALA A 18 20.05 -34.31 -6.96
N PHE A 19 21.36 -34.13 -6.88
CA PHE A 19 21.95 -32.94 -6.24
C PHE A 19 21.99 -31.71 -7.16
N MET A 20 21.82 -31.87 -8.45
CA MET A 20 21.75 -30.73 -9.39
C MET A 20 20.33 -30.12 -9.50
N ALA A 21 19.29 -30.77 -8.94
CA ALA A 21 17.92 -30.28 -8.98
C ALA A 21 17.59 -29.24 -7.90
N CYS A 22 18.48 -28.97 -6.93
CA CYS A 22 18.43 -27.84 -6.04
C CYS A 22 19.40 -26.76 -6.53
N SER A 23 19.11 -26.16 -7.68
CA SER A 23 19.61 -24.83 -7.98
C SER A 23 18.96 -23.89 -6.94
N PRO A 24 19.71 -23.17 -6.09
CA PRO A 24 19.08 -22.11 -5.34
C PRO A 24 18.42 -21.21 -6.39
N GLU A 25 17.13 -20.95 -6.24
CA GLU A 25 16.49 -19.92 -7.04
C GLU A 25 17.41 -18.69 -6.93
N ASP A 26 17.90 -18.21 -8.08
CA ASP A 26 18.63 -16.97 -8.13
C ASP A 26 17.67 -15.92 -7.58
N PHE A 27 17.80 -15.61 -6.29
CA PHE A 27 17.18 -14.41 -5.75
C PHE A 27 17.67 -13.29 -6.66
N PRO A 28 16.75 -12.50 -7.27
CA PRO A 28 17.16 -11.43 -8.14
C PRO A 28 18.25 -10.65 -7.43
N SER A 29 19.42 -10.65 -8.03
CA SER A 29 20.61 -9.99 -7.51
C SER A 29 20.20 -8.61 -7.04
N VAL A 30 20.62 -8.24 -5.83
CA VAL A 30 20.47 -6.90 -5.27
C VAL A 30 20.65 -5.90 -6.41
N SER A 31 19.57 -5.17 -6.76
CA SER A 31 19.61 -4.25 -7.90
C SER A 31 20.80 -3.29 -7.70
N GLU A 32 21.59 -3.07 -8.73
CA GLU A 32 22.80 -2.24 -8.69
C GLU A 32 22.57 -0.77 -8.27
N GLY A 33 21.41 -0.41 -7.81
CA GLY A 33 20.96 0.98 -7.59
C GLY A 33 20.96 1.49 -6.16
N GLY A 34 21.38 0.73 -5.15
CA GLY A 34 21.35 1.20 -3.75
C GLY A 34 19.93 1.49 -3.22
N ILE A 35 19.83 2.21 -2.11
CA ILE A 35 18.56 2.70 -1.55
C ILE A 35 18.00 3.81 -2.46
N PRO A 36 16.71 3.78 -2.85
CA PRO A 36 16.16 4.78 -3.76
C PRO A 36 16.12 6.17 -3.12
N ILE A 37 16.27 7.20 -3.96
CA ILE A 37 16.03 8.58 -3.56
C ILE A 37 14.58 8.92 -3.94
N ALA A 38 13.73 9.22 -2.95
CA ALA A 38 12.29 9.39 -3.18
C ALA A 38 11.98 10.42 -4.27
N SER A 39 12.61 11.59 -4.24
CA SER A 39 12.36 12.69 -5.19
C SER A 39 12.66 12.34 -6.66
N SER A 40 13.53 11.37 -6.91
CA SER A 40 13.82 10.91 -8.29
C SER A 40 12.65 10.17 -8.95
N TYR A 41 11.62 9.83 -8.19
CA TYR A 41 10.42 9.13 -8.67
C TYR A 41 9.18 10.00 -8.72
N GLU A 42 9.33 11.30 -8.49
CA GLU A 42 8.19 12.24 -8.47
C GLU A 42 7.39 12.22 -9.77
N ASP A 43 8.05 12.18 -10.91
CA ASP A 43 7.39 12.11 -12.23
C ASP A 43 6.78 10.72 -12.53
N ALA A 44 7.23 9.68 -11.83
CA ALA A 44 6.68 8.35 -11.96
C ALA A 44 5.43 8.11 -11.11
N VAL A 45 5.13 9.01 -10.17
CA VAL A 45 3.92 8.92 -9.35
C VAL A 45 2.77 9.65 -10.03
N GLU A 46 1.71 8.91 -10.27
CA GLU A 46 0.46 9.37 -10.85
C GLU A 46 -0.67 9.29 -9.82
N ILE A 47 -1.45 10.36 -9.69
CA ILE A 47 -2.65 10.40 -8.85
C ILE A 47 -3.85 10.69 -9.75
N LEU A 48 -4.76 9.72 -9.82
CA LEU A 48 -5.98 9.81 -10.62
C LEU A 48 -7.17 10.05 -9.69
N VAL A 49 -7.87 11.15 -9.90
CA VAL A 49 -9.07 11.52 -9.13
C VAL A 49 -10.29 11.32 -10.01
N ASP A 50 -11.17 10.43 -9.61
CA ASP A 50 -12.51 10.30 -10.18
C ASP A 50 -13.43 11.28 -9.43
N GLN A 51 -13.77 12.37 -10.07
CA GLN A 51 -14.55 13.46 -9.46
C GLN A 51 -16.04 13.11 -9.31
N GLU A 52 -16.54 12.04 -9.93
CA GLU A 52 -17.92 11.58 -9.75
C GLU A 52 -18.07 10.78 -8.46
N THR A 53 -17.10 9.94 -8.16
CA THR A 53 -17.13 9.04 -7.00
C THR A 53 -16.20 9.49 -5.87
N ASN A 54 -15.40 10.52 -6.09
CA ASN A 54 -14.30 10.97 -5.22
C ASN A 54 -13.30 9.84 -4.88
N GLN A 55 -13.20 8.84 -5.77
CA GLN A 55 -12.21 7.80 -5.64
C GLN A 55 -10.87 8.28 -6.20
N VAL A 56 -9.86 8.26 -5.36
CA VAL A 56 -8.49 8.59 -5.74
C VAL A 56 -7.67 7.32 -5.85
N THR A 57 -6.99 7.15 -6.99
CA THR A 57 -6.09 6.02 -7.25
C THR A 57 -4.66 6.52 -7.28
N PHE A 58 -3.80 5.90 -6.50
CA PHE A 58 -2.39 6.23 -6.37
C PHE A 58 -1.54 5.17 -7.07
N ASN A 59 -0.80 5.57 -8.10
CA ASN A 59 0.03 4.69 -8.91
C ASN A 59 1.50 5.12 -8.88
N LEU A 60 2.38 4.14 -8.91
CA LEU A 60 3.80 4.31 -9.20
C LEU A 60 4.14 3.60 -10.50
N ASN A 61 4.47 4.36 -11.54
CA ASN A 61 4.83 3.84 -12.87
C ASN A 61 6.34 3.57 -12.94
N SER A 62 6.84 2.67 -12.09
CA SER A 62 8.24 2.26 -12.04
C SER A 62 8.38 0.76 -11.83
N LYS A 63 9.41 0.17 -12.49
CA LYS A 63 9.73 -1.25 -12.32
C LYS A 63 10.75 -1.43 -11.20
N GLY A 64 10.60 -2.52 -10.44
CA GLY A 64 11.55 -2.89 -9.39
C GLY A 64 11.46 -2.05 -8.12
N CYS A 65 10.51 -1.11 -8.06
CA CYS A 65 10.24 -0.29 -6.88
C CYS A 65 8.77 -0.40 -6.47
N MET A 66 8.53 -0.20 -5.18
CA MET A 66 7.20 -0.14 -4.58
C MET A 66 6.99 1.19 -3.88
N PRO A 67 5.80 1.78 -3.98
CA PRO A 67 5.48 3.00 -3.26
C PRO A 67 5.15 2.70 -1.80
N VAL A 68 5.44 3.65 -0.92
CA VAL A 68 4.96 3.67 0.45
C VAL A 68 4.15 4.95 0.61
N TRP A 69 2.84 4.82 0.60
CA TRP A 69 1.91 5.94 0.69
C TRP A 69 1.70 6.36 2.14
N ILE A 70 1.91 7.63 2.44
CA ILE A 70 1.69 8.24 3.75
C ILE A 70 0.63 9.32 3.57
N ILE A 71 -0.54 9.10 4.16
CA ILE A 71 -1.70 9.98 4.06
C ILE A 71 -2.14 10.34 5.46
N ASP A 72 -2.29 11.64 5.75
CA ASP A 72 -2.62 12.15 7.09
C ASP A 72 -1.67 11.62 8.20
N GLY A 73 -0.37 11.50 7.86
CA GLY A 73 0.67 10.99 8.75
C GLY A 73 0.62 9.49 9.01
N LYS A 74 -0.26 8.75 8.34
CA LYS A 74 -0.38 7.29 8.47
C LYS A 74 0.14 6.60 7.22
N THR A 75 0.96 5.57 7.42
CA THR A 75 1.37 4.68 6.34
C THR A 75 0.22 3.75 5.98
N TYR A 76 -0.25 3.82 4.74
CA TYR A 76 -1.41 3.03 4.31
C TYR A 76 -1.02 1.73 3.65
N SER A 77 -0.12 1.76 2.69
CA SER A 77 0.16 0.56 1.91
C SER A 77 1.43 0.74 1.07
N THR A 78 2.05 -0.38 0.76
CA THR A 78 3.08 -0.50 -0.26
C THR A 78 2.51 -1.02 -1.58
N VAL A 79 1.17 -1.14 -1.71
CA VAL A 79 0.53 -1.64 -2.92
C VAL A 79 0.43 -0.54 -3.96
N ASN A 80 0.84 -0.84 -5.18
CA ASN A 80 0.57 0.01 -6.34
C ASN A 80 -0.91 -0.07 -6.72
N GLY A 81 -1.51 1.06 -7.10
CA GLY A 81 -2.94 1.13 -7.36
C GLY A 81 -3.80 1.23 -6.09
N LEU A 82 -3.26 1.80 -5.01
CA LEU A 82 -4.03 2.08 -3.79
C LEU A 82 -5.22 2.97 -4.13
N LYS A 83 -6.41 2.58 -3.69
CA LYS A 83 -7.65 3.35 -3.88
C LYS A 83 -8.17 3.86 -2.54
N LYS A 84 -8.56 5.13 -2.49
CA LYS A 84 -9.15 5.77 -1.32
C LYS A 84 -10.29 6.69 -1.75
N ILE A 85 -11.40 6.71 -1.00
CA ILE A 85 -12.53 7.61 -1.24
C ILE A 85 -12.41 8.79 -0.28
N TYR A 86 -12.53 10.01 -0.82
CA TYR A 86 -12.53 11.25 -0.05
C TYR A 86 -13.97 11.78 0.01
N THR A 87 -14.49 11.97 1.21
CA THR A 87 -15.90 12.34 1.40
C THR A 87 -16.18 13.83 1.28
N LYS A 88 -15.14 14.66 1.37
CA LYS A 88 -15.24 16.13 1.29
C LYS A 88 -14.44 16.66 0.13
N SER A 89 -14.91 17.77 -0.45
CA SER A 89 -14.14 18.57 -1.39
C SER A 89 -12.96 19.25 -0.68
N GLY A 90 -11.89 19.50 -1.42
CA GLY A 90 -10.72 20.22 -0.93
C GLY A 90 -9.40 19.73 -1.53
N ASP A 91 -8.34 20.39 -1.10
CA ASP A 91 -6.97 20.03 -1.47
C ASP A 91 -6.40 19.03 -0.47
N TYR A 92 -5.79 17.99 -0.99
CA TYR A 92 -5.21 16.90 -0.22
C TYR A 92 -3.75 16.69 -0.61
N THR A 93 -2.99 16.15 0.32
CA THR A 93 -1.59 15.81 0.10
C THR A 93 -1.35 14.35 0.41
N VAL A 94 -0.38 13.77 -0.28
CA VAL A 94 0.17 12.46 0.01
C VAL A 94 1.69 12.56 0.01
N ASP A 95 2.31 12.06 1.07
CA ASP A 95 3.76 11.88 1.13
C ASP A 95 4.11 10.49 0.62
N VAL A 96 5.15 10.40 -0.18
CA VAL A 96 5.54 9.17 -0.84
C VAL A 96 6.99 8.84 -0.49
N LYS A 97 7.20 7.62 -0.02
CA LYS A 97 8.50 6.96 0.02
C LYS A 97 8.56 5.90 -1.06
N ILE A 98 9.77 5.58 -1.47
CA ILE A 98 10.02 4.53 -2.45
C ILE A 98 10.80 3.41 -1.79
N ALA A 99 10.38 2.18 -2.00
CA ALA A 99 11.06 0.98 -1.54
C ALA A 99 11.53 0.15 -2.73
N ASN A 100 12.69 -0.47 -2.60
CA ASN A 100 13.20 -1.50 -3.49
C ASN A 100 13.81 -2.66 -2.69
N THR A 101 14.46 -3.60 -3.33
CA THR A 101 15.13 -4.74 -2.68
C THR A 101 16.24 -4.33 -1.72
N ASN A 102 16.79 -3.11 -1.84
CA ASN A 102 17.89 -2.60 -1.02
C ASN A 102 17.41 -1.83 0.21
N GLY A 103 16.15 -1.39 0.23
CA GLY A 103 15.56 -0.68 1.35
C GLY A 103 14.51 0.36 0.96
N ILE A 104 14.15 1.17 1.95
CA ILE A 104 13.17 2.25 1.81
C ILE A 104 13.93 3.58 1.83
N SER A 105 13.52 4.54 0.99
CA SER A 105 14.10 5.88 0.93
C SER A 105 14.06 6.58 2.30
N ASP A 106 15.12 7.28 2.65
CA ASP A 106 15.17 8.10 3.87
C ASP A 106 14.27 9.33 3.77
N GLY A 107 14.22 9.94 2.58
CA GLY A 107 13.37 11.09 2.28
C GLY A 107 11.99 10.70 1.79
N THR A 108 11.13 11.73 1.74
CA THR A 108 9.80 11.70 1.11
C THR A 108 9.71 12.82 0.09
N PHE A 109 8.77 12.72 -0.84
CA PHE A 109 8.26 13.86 -1.58
C PHE A 109 6.74 13.90 -1.44
N THR A 110 6.16 15.07 -1.64
CA THR A 110 4.73 15.32 -1.45
C THR A 110 4.07 15.61 -2.78
N LYS A 111 2.97 14.94 -3.07
CA LYS A 111 2.06 15.25 -4.19
C LYS A 111 0.77 15.84 -3.64
N THR A 112 0.21 16.81 -4.38
CA THR A 112 -1.09 17.40 -4.08
C THR A 112 -2.12 16.98 -5.13
N PHE A 113 -3.39 16.89 -4.72
CA PHE A 113 -4.51 16.65 -5.62
C PHE A 113 -5.76 17.31 -5.06
N HIS A 114 -6.70 17.63 -5.95
CA HIS A 114 -7.95 18.29 -5.60
C HIS A 114 -9.14 17.35 -5.79
N VAL A 115 -10.09 17.42 -4.85
CA VAL A 115 -11.38 16.74 -4.92
C VAL A 115 -12.47 17.81 -5.00
N ASP A 116 -13.25 17.81 -6.07
CA ASP A 116 -14.20 18.89 -6.36
C ASP A 116 -15.46 18.81 -5.50
N ASN A 117 -15.92 17.60 -5.20
CA ASN A 117 -17.25 17.37 -4.65
C ASN A 117 -17.22 16.85 -3.21
N THR A 118 -18.21 17.26 -2.41
CA THR A 118 -18.52 16.64 -1.12
C THR A 118 -19.61 15.61 -1.33
N ILE A 119 -19.29 14.32 -1.19
CA ILE A 119 -20.25 13.22 -1.38
C ILE A 119 -21.09 13.02 -0.11
N ILE A 120 -20.47 13.16 1.08
CA ILE A 120 -21.16 13.01 2.35
C ILE A 120 -21.13 14.35 3.07
N ASP A 121 -22.28 15.00 3.11
CA ASP A 121 -22.50 16.19 3.92
C ASP A 121 -23.01 15.78 5.29
N PHE A 122 -22.14 15.80 6.27
CA PHE A 122 -22.48 15.52 7.66
C PHE A 122 -23.24 16.66 8.33
N THR A 123 -23.32 17.84 7.74
CA THR A 123 -24.00 19.02 8.30
C THR A 123 -25.44 18.71 8.65
N LYS A 124 -26.12 17.98 7.77
CA LYS A 124 -27.52 17.54 8.00
C LYS A 124 -27.64 16.68 9.26
N TYR A 125 -26.72 15.75 9.47
CA TYR A 125 -26.74 14.87 10.63
C TYR A 125 -26.35 15.61 11.92
N ILE A 126 -25.39 16.52 11.82
CA ILE A 126 -24.99 17.39 12.95
C ILE A 126 -26.16 18.28 13.34
N THR A 127 -26.83 18.92 12.37
CA THR A 127 -28.01 19.75 12.63
C THR A 127 -29.15 18.96 13.26
N PHE A 128 -29.37 17.73 12.79
CA PHE A 128 -30.38 16.85 13.39
C PHE A 128 -30.06 16.49 14.84
N LEU A 129 -28.78 16.20 15.16
CA LEU A 129 -28.33 15.86 16.51
C LEU A 129 -28.28 17.07 17.43
N SER A 130 -27.82 18.22 16.93
CA SER A 130 -27.60 19.43 17.73
C SER A 130 -28.79 20.40 17.76
N GLY A 131 -29.78 20.18 16.90
CA GLY A 131 -30.90 21.13 16.77
C GLY A 131 -30.52 22.45 16.09
N GLY A 132 -29.37 22.49 15.39
CA GLY A 132 -28.89 23.65 14.63
C GLY A 132 -27.72 24.39 15.29
N THR A 133 -27.76 24.67 16.57
CA THR A 133 -26.66 25.36 17.31
C THR A 133 -26.10 24.51 18.45
N SER A 134 -26.96 24.06 19.32
CA SER A 134 -26.64 23.17 20.44
C SER A 134 -27.88 22.43 20.89
N LYS A 135 -27.72 21.22 21.42
CA LYS A 135 -28.79 20.44 22.01
C LYS A 135 -28.25 19.77 23.27
N GLU A 136 -28.98 19.98 24.34
CA GLU A 136 -28.66 19.33 25.62
C GLU A 136 -29.26 17.93 25.62
N TRP A 137 -28.44 16.93 25.90
CA TRP A 137 -28.83 15.54 26.01
C TRP A 137 -28.78 15.16 27.48
N MET A 138 -29.89 14.77 28.02
CA MET A 138 -29.98 14.25 29.39
C MET A 138 -30.29 12.75 29.35
N VAL A 139 -29.62 12.01 30.24
CA VAL A 139 -30.01 10.61 30.49
C VAL A 139 -31.35 10.61 31.19
N ALA A 140 -32.32 9.91 30.61
CA ALA A 140 -33.63 9.70 31.30
C ALA A 140 -33.40 8.82 32.51
N LYS A 141 -33.34 9.45 33.69
CA LYS A 141 -33.10 8.77 34.97
C LYS A 141 -34.32 8.01 35.50
N ASP A 142 -35.49 8.29 34.97
CA ASP A 142 -36.76 7.81 35.51
C ASP A 142 -37.35 6.61 34.76
N GLU A 143 -36.69 6.13 33.70
CA GLU A 143 -37.09 4.92 32.99
C GLU A 143 -36.34 3.71 33.55
N ALA A 144 -37.08 2.87 34.28
CA ALA A 144 -36.57 1.60 34.79
C ALA A 144 -36.13 0.70 33.61
N GLY A 145 -34.84 0.47 33.44
CA GLY A 145 -34.27 -0.43 32.45
C GLY A 145 -33.10 0.12 31.62
N HIS A 146 -32.65 1.34 31.90
CA HIS A 146 -31.51 1.96 31.21
C HIS A 146 -30.22 2.06 32.03
N LEU A 147 -30.05 1.18 33.02
CA LEU A 147 -28.81 0.99 33.77
C LEU A 147 -28.29 -0.43 33.59
#